data_7e4a9ec5d094a2e912adaff585acb455
#
_entry.id   7e4a9ec5d094a2e912adaff585acb455
#
_cell.length_a   1.000
_cell.length_b   1.000
_cell.length_c   1.000
_cell.angle_alpha   90.00
_cell.angle_beta   90.00
_cell.angle_gamma   90.00
#
_symmetry.space_group_name_H-M   'P 1'
#
loop_
_entity.id
_entity.type
_entity.pdbx_description
1 polymer ?
#
loop_
_entity_poly.entity_id
_entity_poly.type
_entity_poly.pdbx_seq_one_letter_code
_entity_poly.pdbx_strand_id
1 'polypeptide(L)'
;MRNQFTIFALYFLIKIDIFVQMSETTKTNLFYNRLREQLEESTEWPSNYLFKFILPSDEDKKETVRSVFANHPVQITERNSSKNTYVSISIEGVFSSPDQIISKYKAVAQIEGVIQL
;
A
#
# COMPACT_ATOMS: atom_id res chain seq x y z
N MET A 1 39.84 23.17 2.28
CA MET A 1 39.65 21.77 2.64
C MET A 1 38.19 21.50 2.96
N ARG A 2 37.56 20.58 2.24
CA ARG A 2 36.16 20.22 2.50
C ARG A 2 36.07 19.38 3.75
N ASN A 3 35.17 19.70 4.66
CA ASN A 3 34.90 18.89 5.83
C ASN A 3 33.92 17.74 5.52
N GLN A 4 33.83 16.77 6.40
CA GLN A 4 32.95 15.60 6.23
C GLN A 4 31.49 15.98 6.09
N PHE A 5 31.08 17.06 6.76
CA PHE A 5 29.70 17.56 6.71
C PHE A 5 29.31 17.99 5.30
N THR A 6 30.18 18.73 4.61
CA THR A 6 29.96 19.19 3.23
C THR A 6 29.85 18.01 2.26
N ILE A 7 30.73 17.00 2.41
CA ILE A 7 30.71 15.78 1.59
C ILE A 7 29.40 15.01 1.81
N PHE A 8 28.98 14.87 3.07
CA PHE A 8 27.73 14.19 3.42
C PHE A 8 26.51 14.88 2.83
N ALA A 9 26.45 16.21 2.90
CA ALA A 9 25.35 17.00 2.36
C ALA A 9 25.26 16.82 0.83
N LEU A 10 26.40 16.83 0.12
CA LEU A 10 26.42 16.60 -1.32
C LEU A 10 25.94 15.18 -1.69
N TYR A 11 26.38 14.17 -0.93
CA TYR A 11 25.93 12.80 -1.14
C TYR A 11 24.42 12.66 -0.95
N PHE A 12 23.89 13.27 0.09
CA PHE A 12 22.46 13.26 0.38
C PHE A 12 21.63 13.94 -0.73
N LEU A 13 22.10 15.10 -1.23
CA LEU A 13 21.45 15.80 -2.33
C LEU A 13 21.45 14.99 -3.62
N ILE A 14 22.56 14.32 -3.93
CA ILE A 14 22.67 13.44 -5.10
C ILE A 14 21.66 12.29 -5.00
N LYS A 15 21.53 11.68 -3.85
CA LYS A 15 20.57 10.59 -3.60
C LYS A 15 19.12 11.04 -3.80
N ILE A 16 18.76 12.21 -3.30
CA ILE A 16 17.42 12.78 -3.47
C ILE A 16 17.15 13.06 -4.95
N ASP A 17 18.13 13.62 -5.66
CA ASP A 17 17.99 13.96 -7.07
C ASP A 17 17.76 12.70 -7.92
N ILE A 18 18.52 11.64 -7.69
CA ILE A 18 18.33 10.35 -8.34
C ILE A 18 16.93 9.80 -8.09
N PHE A 19 16.44 9.86 -6.85
CA PHE A 19 15.09 9.40 -6.51
C PHE A 19 14.02 10.20 -7.26
N VAL A 20 14.14 11.51 -7.33
CA VAL A 20 13.20 12.38 -8.04
C VAL A 20 13.17 12.06 -9.53
N GLN A 21 14.30 11.68 -10.13
CA GLN A 21 14.40 11.33 -11.54
C GLN A 21 13.89 9.94 -11.89
N MET A 22 13.63 9.08 -10.90
CA MET A 22 13.07 7.75 -11.13
C MET A 22 11.67 7.83 -11.72
N SER A 23 11.34 6.88 -12.61
CA SER A 23 9.98 6.74 -13.12
C SER A 23 9.01 6.38 -11.97
N GLU A 24 7.73 6.70 -12.16
CA GLU A 24 6.69 6.34 -11.19
C GLU A 24 6.60 4.82 -10.99
N THR A 25 6.77 4.04 -12.05
CA THR A 25 6.80 2.57 -11.97
C THR A 25 7.94 2.09 -11.08
N THR A 26 9.14 2.65 -11.24
CA THR A 26 10.30 2.30 -10.42
C THR A 26 10.07 2.65 -8.94
N LYS A 27 9.51 3.84 -8.65
CA LYS A 27 9.17 4.25 -7.29
C LYS A 27 8.15 3.31 -6.66
N THR A 28 7.13 2.92 -7.39
CA THR A 28 6.10 1.98 -6.95
C THR A 28 6.71 0.60 -6.64
N ASN A 29 7.58 0.10 -7.50
CA ASN A 29 8.25 -1.18 -7.29
C ASN A 29 9.12 -1.16 -6.03
N LEU A 30 9.87 -0.08 -5.80
CA LEU A 30 10.68 0.10 -4.59
C LEU A 30 9.80 0.11 -3.33
N PHE A 31 8.67 0.79 -3.38
CA PHE A 31 7.71 0.83 -2.27
C PHE A 31 7.22 -0.57 -1.91
N TYR A 32 6.76 -1.34 -2.89
CA TYR A 32 6.26 -2.69 -2.64
C TYR A 32 7.36 -3.66 -2.20
N ASN A 33 8.57 -3.53 -2.71
CA ASN A 33 9.70 -4.34 -2.27
C ASN A 33 10.03 -4.09 -0.81
N ARG A 34 10.04 -2.83 -0.38
CA ARG A 34 10.26 -2.47 1.03
C ARG A 34 9.15 -2.98 1.93
N LEU A 35 7.90 -2.86 1.49
CA LEU A 35 6.76 -3.37 2.25
C LEU A 35 6.87 -4.89 2.42
N ARG A 36 7.24 -5.61 1.35
CA ARG A 36 7.48 -7.06 1.42
C ARG A 36 8.51 -7.41 2.46
N GLU A 37 9.67 -6.74 2.43
CA GLU A 37 10.75 -6.98 3.39
C GLU A 37 10.29 -6.73 4.82
N GLN A 38 9.58 -5.64 5.06
CA GLN A 38 9.05 -5.32 6.39
C GLN A 38 8.07 -6.39 6.88
N LEU A 39 7.20 -6.86 6.01
CA LEU A 39 6.24 -7.92 6.36
C LEU A 39 6.95 -9.24 6.66
N GLU A 40 7.98 -9.59 5.90
CA GLU A 40 8.78 -10.80 6.13
C GLU A 40 9.51 -10.76 7.47
N GLU A 41 10.06 -9.59 7.83
CA GLU A 41 10.84 -9.42 9.05
C GLU A 41 9.98 -9.31 10.31
N SER A 42 8.79 -8.70 10.20
CA SER A 42 7.96 -8.35 11.36
C SER A 42 7.00 -9.43 11.80
N THR A 43 6.73 -10.44 10.97
CA THR A 43 5.66 -11.40 11.21
C THR A 43 6.00 -12.75 10.61
N GLU A 44 5.64 -13.82 11.31
CA GLU A 44 5.68 -15.18 10.75
C GLU A 44 4.41 -15.44 9.95
N TRP A 45 4.54 -16.10 8.81
CA TRP A 45 3.43 -16.41 7.91
C TRP A 45 3.10 -17.89 7.93
N PRO A 46 1.81 -18.28 7.77
CA PRO A 46 0.61 -17.43 7.57
C PRO A 46 0.29 -16.56 8.79
N SER A 47 -0.33 -15.40 8.51
CA SER A 47 -0.67 -14.46 9.57
C SER A 47 -1.96 -13.72 9.25
N ASN A 48 -2.63 -13.26 10.29
CA ASN A 48 -3.76 -12.36 10.15
C ASN A 48 -3.28 -10.98 9.69
N TYR A 49 -4.00 -10.37 8.75
CA TYR A 49 -3.68 -9.05 8.24
C TYR A 49 -4.94 -8.22 8.05
N LEU A 50 -4.83 -6.93 8.36
CA LEU A 50 -5.93 -5.97 8.21
C LEU A 50 -5.57 -4.97 7.11
N PHE A 51 -6.34 -4.99 6.03
CA PHE A 51 -6.31 -3.93 5.01
C PHE A 51 -7.30 -2.85 5.38
N LYS A 52 -6.94 -1.60 5.09
CA LYS A 52 -7.86 -0.48 5.23
C LYS A 52 -7.76 0.41 4.01
N PHE A 53 -8.88 0.58 3.32
CA PHE A 53 -8.97 1.38 2.11
C PHE A 53 -10.01 2.47 2.29
N ILE A 54 -9.69 3.67 1.80
CA ILE A 54 -10.65 4.78 1.74
C ILE A 54 -10.88 5.08 0.28
N LEU A 55 -12.14 5.12 -0.13
CA LEU A 55 -12.51 5.41 -1.53
C LEU A 55 -13.73 6.32 -1.59
N PRO A 56 -13.92 7.01 -2.73
CA PRO A 56 -15.17 7.72 -2.96
C PRO A 56 -16.36 6.78 -2.82
N SER A 57 -17.48 7.28 -2.30
CA SER A 57 -18.70 6.50 -2.13
C SER A 57 -19.33 6.21 -3.48
N ASP A 58 -18.87 5.17 -4.13
CA ASP A 58 -19.27 4.71 -5.45
C ASP A 58 -19.43 3.20 -5.36
N GLU A 59 -20.64 2.71 -5.66
CA GLU A 59 -20.95 1.29 -5.51
C GLU A 59 -20.09 0.39 -6.40
N ASP A 60 -19.79 0.85 -7.62
CA ASP A 60 -18.93 0.08 -8.54
C ASP A 60 -17.52 -0.05 -7.99
N LYS A 61 -16.99 1.02 -7.40
CA LYS A 61 -15.65 0.99 -6.76
C LYS A 61 -15.62 0.07 -5.55
N LYS A 62 -16.66 0.12 -4.72
CA LYS A 62 -16.78 -0.79 -3.57
C LYS A 62 -16.85 -2.23 -4.02
N GLU A 63 -17.63 -2.51 -5.05
CA GLU A 63 -17.75 -3.86 -5.60
C GLU A 63 -16.42 -4.36 -6.17
N THR A 64 -15.65 -3.48 -6.81
CA THR A 64 -14.32 -3.82 -7.30
C THR A 64 -13.39 -4.23 -6.16
N VAL A 65 -13.41 -3.51 -5.04
CA VAL A 65 -12.64 -3.90 -3.85
C VAL A 65 -13.08 -5.27 -3.34
N ARG A 66 -14.39 -5.48 -3.21
CA ARG A 66 -14.91 -6.78 -2.74
C ARG A 66 -14.48 -7.92 -3.65
N SER A 67 -14.49 -7.69 -4.96
CA SER A 67 -14.12 -8.71 -5.95
C SER A 67 -12.66 -9.13 -5.85
N VAL A 68 -11.77 -8.23 -5.48
CA VAL A 68 -10.34 -8.54 -5.27
C VAL A 68 -10.18 -9.60 -4.18
N PHE A 69 -11.07 -9.63 -3.19
CA PHE A 69 -11.00 -10.55 -2.05
C PHE A 69 -12.04 -11.69 -2.12
N ALA A 70 -12.79 -11.80 -3.22
CA ALA A 70 -13.93 -12.71 -3.32
C ALA A 70 -13.56 -14.19 -3.11
N ASN A 71 -12.35 -14.60 -3.47
CA ASN A 71 -11.88 -15.99 -3.36
C ASN A 71 -11.06 -16.24 -2.08
N HIS A 72 -11.11 -15.31 -1.13
CA HIS A 72 -10.34 -15.41 0.09
C HIS A 72 -11.27 -15.25 1.30
N PRO A 73 -11.16 -16.11 2.33
CA PRO A 73 -12.02 -15.98 3.51
C PRO A 73 -11.61 -14.76 4.35
N VAL A 74 -12.34 -13.67 4.17
CA VAL A 74 -12.10 -12.40 4.86
C VAL A 74 -13.37 -11.88 5.50
N GLN A 75 -13.21 -11.03 6.52
CA GLN A 75 -14.29 -10.25 7.09
C GLN A 75 -14.18 -8.82 6.56
N ILE A 76 -15.26 -8.33 5.94
CA ILE A 76 -15.31 -7.00 5.35
C ILE A 76 -16.25 -6.12 6.17
N THR A 77 -15.75 -4.95 6.59
CA THR A 77 -16.52 -3.95 7.32
C THR A 77 -16.45 -2.63 6.57
N GLU A 78 -17.60 -1.99 6.35
CA GLU A 78 -17.69 -0.71 5.67
C GLU A 78 -18.17 0.37 6.63
N ARG A 79 -17.63 1.58 6.49
CA ARG A 79 -18.03 2.74 7.28
C ARG A 79 -18.06 3.98 6.39
N ASN A 80 -19.22 4.61 6.29
CA ASN A 80 -19.37 5.87 5.55
C ASN A 80 -18.82 7.04 6.35
N SER A 81 -18.26 8.04 5.64
CA SER A 81 -17.91 9.31 6.23
C SER A 81 -19.20 10.07 6.63
N SER A 82 -19.06 11.09 7.49
CA SER A 82 -20.20 11.86 7.99
C SER A 82 -21.06 12.49 6.90
N LYS A 83 -20.46 12.80 5.75
CA LYS A 83 -21.17 13.41 4.59
C LYS A 83 -21.46 12.40 3.48
N ASN A 84 -21.20 11.13 3.71
CA ASN A 84 -21.36 10.05 2.72
C ASN A 84 -20.56 10.27 1.42
N THR A 85 -19.50 11.08 1.46
CA THR A 85 -18.63 11.35 0.31
C THR A 85 -17.61 10.25 0.12
N TYR A 86 -17.16 9.65 1.21
CA TYR A 86 -16.17 8.58 1.23
C TYR A 86 -16.66 7.39 2.03
N VAL A 87 -16.10 6.23 1.72
CA VAL A 87 -16.30 5.00 2.49
C VAL A 87 -14.95 4.43 2.90
N SER A 88 -14.86 3.98 4.13
CA SER A 88 -13.71 3.22 4.64
C SER A 88 -14.08 1.75 4.62
N ILE A 89 -13.27 0.93 3.97
CA ILE A 89 -13.45 -0.52 3.89
C ILE A 89 -12.30 -1.18 4.62
N SER A 90 -12.61 -1.96 5.65
CA SER A 90 -11.65 -2.75 6.41
C SER A 90 -11.82 -4.21 6.04
N ILE A 91 -10.73 -4.87 5.67
CA ILE A 91 -10.73 -6.27 5.23
C ILE A 91 -9.70 -7.03 6.04
N GLU A 92 -10.16 -8.00 6.81
CA GLU A 92 -9.34 -8.76 7.73
C GLU A 92 -9.43 -10.25 7.44
N GLY A 93 -8.30 -10.93 7.45
CA GLY A 93 -8.24 -12.37 7.23
C GLY A 93 -6.83 -12.90 7.37
N VAL A 94 -6.70 -14.22 7.28
CA VAL A 94 -5.40 -14.88 7.32
C VAL A 94 -4.85 -14.98 5.89
N PHE A 95 -3.61 -14.54 5.73
CA PHE A 95 -2.91 -14.58 4.44
C PHE A 95 -1.65 -15.42 4.57
N SER A 96 -1.27 -16.09 3.49
CA SER A 96 -0.21 -17.08 3.52
C SER A 96 1.21 -16.50 3.44
N SER A 97 1.34 -15.29 2.87
CA SER A 97 2.67 -14.72 2.61
C SER A 97 2.59 -13.21 2.37
N PRO A 98 3.71 -12.50 2.55
CA PRO A 98 3.81 -11.10 2.13
C PRO A 98 3.45 -10.87 0.66
N ASP A 99 3.80 -11.78 -0.23
CA ASP A 99 3.48 -11.66 -1.65
C ASP A 99 1.97 -11.62 -1.90
N GLN A 100 1.21 -12.38 -1.14
CA GLN A 100 -0.25 -12.35 -1.22
C GLN A 100 -0.81 -10.99 -0.80
N ILE A 101 -0.25 -10.40 0.25
CA ILE A 101 -0.60 -9.04 0.70
C ILE A 101 -0.31 -8.01 -0.40
N ILE A 102 0.91 -8.05 -0.96
CA ILE A 102 1.33 -7.13 -2.01
C ILE A 102 0.43 -7.24 -3.25
N SER A 103 0.08 -8.46 -3.65
CA SER A 103 -0.82 -8.70 -4.76
C SER A 103 -2.18 -8.02 -4.57
N LYS A 104 -2.74 -8.08 -3.37
CA LYS A 104 -4.01 -7.41 -3.04
C LYS A 104 -3.89 -5.88 -3.11
N TYR A 105 -2.82 -5.32 -2.55
CA TYR A 105 -2.57 -3.88 -2.66
C TYR A 105 -2.48 -3.41 -4.11
N LYS A 106 -1.75 -4.15 -4.94
CA LYS A 106 -1.60 -3.80 -6.36
C LYS A 106 -2.93 -3.84 -7.10
N ALA A 107 -3.77 -4.82 -6.82
CA ALA A 107 -5.08 -4.94 -7.46
C ALA A 107 -5.99 -3.78 -7.06
N VAL A 108 -6.04 -3.43 -5.79
CA VAL A 108 -6.87 -2.31 -5.29
C VAL A 108 -6.33 -0.96 -5.78
N ALA A 109 -5.02 -0.82 -5.95
CA ALA A 109 -4.40 0.42 -6.42
C ALA A 109 -4.89 0.85 -7.82
N GLN A 110 -5.48 -0.06 -8.61
CA GLN A 110 -6.04 0.26 -9.93
C GLN A 110 -7.32 1.10 -9.83
N ILE A 111 -7.95 1.19 -8.67
CA ILE A 111 -9.19 1.93 -8.48
C ILE A 111 -8.86 3.42 -8.34
N GLU A 112 -9.49 4.25 -9.20
CA GLU A 112 -9.28 5.69 -9.15
C GLU A 112 -9.79 6.28 -7.83
N GLY A 113 -8.96 7.09 -7.18
CA GLY A 113 -9.30 7.79 -5.95
C GLY A 113 -9.16 6.97 -4.68
N VAL A 114 -8.63 5.74 -4.75
CA VAL A 114 -8.41 4.91 -3.56
C VAL A 114 -7.21 5.43 -2.76
N ILE A 115 -7.38 5.41 -1.43
CA ILE A 115 -6.29 5.65 -0.48
C ILE A 115 -6.08 4.36 0.30
N GLN A 116 -4.86 3.86 0.30
CA GLN A 116 -4.45 2.65 1.02
C GLN A 116 -3.74 3.05 2.31
N LEU A 117 -4.22 2.55 3.42
CA LEU A 117 -3.65 2.85 4.74
C LEU A 117 -2.90 1.65 5.33
#